data_a39518f81fc1517623a699a6cb382ed7
#
_entry.id   a39518f81fc1517623a699a6cb382ed7
#
_cell.length_a   1.000
_cell.length_b   1.000
_cell.length_c   1.000
_cell.angle_alpha   90.00
_cell.angle_beta   90.00
_cell.angle_gamma   90.00
#
_symmetry.space_group_name_H-M   'P 1'
#
loop_
_entity.id
_entity.type
_entity.pdbx_description
1 polymer ?
#
loop_
_entity_poly.entity_id
_entity_poly.type
_entity_poly.pdbx_seq_one_letter_code
_entity_poly.pdbx_strand_id
1 'polypeptide(L)'
;YNLRERKDRFSIAQHEGLDLEKDKDILENITILRAGWSVVQGSNKAYRAMLKEIDALSPNTNAADLQYLYDHIDVDNYLDWFAIKMFFGDSDPGNIMFYKLPGEESKWKCLLFDLDYGLFSAKFNSPWSYLKKQGMGQQKINNVIFRKLMESDEIRDQFLTRLGVIFQT
;
A
#
# COMPACT_ATOMS: atom_id res chain seq x y z
N TYR A 1 -23.48 10.92 14.27
CA TYR A 1 -22.85 9.59 14.36
C TYR A 1 -22.18 9.29 13.03
N ASN A 2 -20.82 9.28 13.01
CA ASN A 2 -20.08 8.77 11.85
C ASN A 2 -19.95 7.27 12.00
N LEU A 3 -20.67 6.51 11.18
CA LEU A 3 -20.41 5.09 11.00
C LEU A 3 -19.09 4.98 10.23
N ARG A 4 -18.00 4.64 10.94
CA ARG A 4 -16.71 4.34 10.32
C ARG A 4 -16.53 2.83 10.28
N GLU A 5 -16.11 2.32 9.14
CA GLU A 5 -15.71 0.93 9.02
C GLU A 5 -14.56 0.63 10.00
N ARG A 6 -14.62 -0.50 10.70
CA ARG A 6 -13.54 -0.93 11.56
C ARG A 6 -12.34 -1.33 10.69
N LYS A 7 -11.16 -0.92 11.11
CA LYS A 7 -9.90 -1.20 10.41
C LYS A 7 -9.23 -2.40 11.06
N ASP A 8 -9.86 -3.56 10.92
CA ASP A 8 -9.43 -4.81 11.54
C ASP A 8 -9.58 -6.00 10.58
N ARG A 9 -9.30 -7.20 11.08
CA ARG A 9 -9.44 -8.45 10.32
C ARG A 9 -10.84 -8.68 9.75
N PHE A 10 -11.89 -8.13 10.37
CA PHE A 10 -13.26 -8.33 9.91
C PHE A 10 -13.57 -7.48 8.66
N SER A 11 -13.09 -6.24 8.61
CA SER A 11 -13.21 -5.43 7.40
C SER A 11 -12.37 -6.01 6.26
N ILE A 12 -11.17 -6.53 6.54
CA ILE A 12 -10.35 -7.21 5.53
C ILE A 12 -11.06 -8.47 5.04
N ALA A 13 -11.68 -9.27 5.92
CA ALA A 13 -12.46 -10.44 5.52
C ALA A 13 -13.56 -10.07 4.52
N GLN A 14 -14.27 -8.97 4.76
CA GLN A 14 -15.31 -8.48 3.86
C GLN A 14 -14.74 -8.10 2.49
N HIS A 15 -13.60 -7.39 2.46
CA HIS A 15 -12.93 -6.99 1.21
C HIS A 15 -12.37 -8.19 0.42
N GLU A 16 -11.88 -9.21 1.11
CA GLU A 16 -11.33 -10.42 0.49
C GLU A 16 -12.40 -11.50 0.22
N GLY A 17 -13.65 -11.25 0.59
CA GLY A 17 -14.74 -12.23 0.42
C GLY A 17 -14.62 -13.46 1.31
N LEU A 18 -13.94 -13.33 2.47
CA LEU A 18 -13.75 -14.41 3.43
C LEU A 18 -14.97 -14.59 4.33
N ASP A 19 -15.31 -15.84 4.61
CA ASP A 19 -16.37 -16.21 5.55
C ASP A 19 -15.81 -16.21 6.99
N LEU A 20 -16.45 -15.48 7.90
CA LEU A 20 -15.96 -15.27 9.26
C LEU A 20 -15.88 -16.55 10.09
N GLU A 21 -16.70 -17.56 9.77
CA GLU A 21 -16.73 -18.83 10.49
C GLU A 21 -15.84 -19.89 9.82
N LYS A 22 -15.88 -19.97 8.49
CA LYS A 22 -15.12 -20.98 7.74
C LYS A 22 -13.64 -20.65 7.62
N ASP A 23 -13.32 -19.34 7.46
CA ASP A 23 -11.95 -18.87 7.24
C ASP A 23 -11.32 -18.30 8.52
N LYS A 24 -11.79 -18.75 9.68
CA LYS A 24 -11.32 -18.28 10.98
C LYS A 24 -9.80 -18.40 11.14
N ASP A 25 -9.22 -19.51 10.72
CA ASP A 25 -7.78 -19.73 10.79
C ASP A 25 -7.00 -18.71 9.94
N ILE A 26 -7.52 -18.31 8.77
CA ILE A 26 -6.96 -17.25 7.93
C ILE A 26 -6.99 -15.93 8.70
N LEU A 27 -8.14 -15.60 9.29
CA LEU A 27 -8.35 -14.34 10.00
C LEU A 27 -7.54 -14.22 11.29
N GLU A 28 -7.23 -15.33 11.95
CA GLU A 28 -6.38 -15.37 13.14
C GLU A 28 -4.90 -15.18 12.79
N ASN A 29 -4.49 -15.61 11.59
CA ASN A 29 -3.10 -15.56 11.15
C ASN A 29 -2.76 -14.44 10.16
N ILE A 30 -3.72 -13.55 9.85
CA ILE A 30 -3.48 -12.38 9.01
C ILE A 30 -2.48 -11.43 9.69
N THR A 31 -1.60 -10.83 8.91
CA THR A 31 -0.76 -9.73 9.39
C THR A 31 -1.35 -8.39 8.97
N ILE A 32 -1.52 -7.49 9.93
CA ILE A 32 -2.03 -6.12 9.72
C ILE A 32 -1.05 -5.14 10.34
N LEU A 33 -0.58 -4.19 9.53
CA LEU A 33 0.38 -3.17 9.93
C LEU A 33 -0.19 -1.78 9.66
N ARG A 34 0.00 -0.86 10.60
CA ARG A 34 -0.31 0.55 10.43
C ARG A 34 0.97 1.34 10.18
N ALA A 35 0.98 2.17 9.14
CA ALA A 35 2.14 2.97 8.72
C ALA A 35 3.41 2.14 8.45
N GLY A 36 3.29 0.83 8.23
CA GLY A 36 4.40 -0.08 7.94
C GLY A 36 5.27 -0.51 9.14
N TRP A 37 5.04 0.05 10.34
CA TRP A 37 5.83 -0.33 11.52
C TRP A 37 5.00 -0.73 12.74
N SER A 38 3.84 -0.12 12.94
CA SER A 38 2.96 -0.43 14.06
C SER A 38 2.18 -1.69 13.77
N VAL A 39 2.32 -2.71 14.62
CA VAL A 39 1.64 -3.99 14.46
C VAL A 39 0.24 -3.89 15.06
N VAL A 40 -0.78 -4.07 14.23
CA VAL A 40 -2.16 -4.21 14.67
C VAL A 40 -2.45 -5.69 14.96
N GLN A 41 -2.00 -6.59 14.08
CA GLN A 41 -2.07 -8.04 14.24
C GLN A 41 -0.86 -8.70 13.54
N GLY A 42 -0.40 -9.86 14.03
CA GLY A 42 0.71 -10.60 13.45
C GLY A 42 2.08 -10.02 13.76
N SER A 43 2.95 -9.88 12.75
CA SER A 43 4.34 -9.43 12.91
C SER A 43 4.80 -8.58 11.74
N ASN A 44 5.58 -7.52 12.01
CA ASN A 44 6.18 -6.69 10.97
C ASN A 44 7.55 -7.19 10.45
N LYS A 45 8.05 -8.32 10.96
CA LYS A 45 9.39 -8.81 10.60
C LYS A 45 9.53 -9.08 9.09
N ALA A 46 8.58 -9.84 8.52
CA ALA A 46 8.58 -10.16 7.09
C ALA A 46 8.45 -8.91 6.23
N TYR A 47 7.58 -7.98 6.60
CA TYR A 47 7.41 -6.70 5.88
C TYR A 47 8.71 -5.88 5.88
N ARG A 48 9.38 -5.78 7.03
CA ARG A 48 10.64 -5.04 7.14
C ARG A 48 11.78 -5.68 6.37
N ALA A 49 11.86 -7.02 6.37
CA ALA A 49 12.83 -7.76 5.57
C ALA A 49 12.61 -7.50 4.08
N MET A 50 11.37 -7.64 3.60
CA MET A 50 10.97 -7.32 2.23
C MET A 50 11.35 -5.88 1.84
N LEU A 51 11.07 -4.87 2.66
CA LEU A 51 11.43 -3.48 2.35
C LEU A 51 12.95 -3.30 2.17
N LYS A 52 13.75 -4.00 2.97
CA LYS A 52 15.23 -3.96 2.84
C LYS A 52 15.69 -4.59 1.53
N GLU A 53 15.10 -5.70 1.14
CA GLU A 53 15.38 -6.35 -0.13
C GLU A 53 14.94 -5.48 -1.32
N ILE A 54 13.74 -4.93 -1.28
CA ILE A 54 13.22 -4.03 -2.31
C ILE A 54 14.13 -2.82 -2.53
N ASP A 55 14.71 -2.24 -1.49
CA ASP A 55 15.60 -1.06 -1.64
C ASP A 55 16.86 -1.36 -2.47
N ALA A 56 17.27 -2.63 -2.53
CA ALA A 56 18.44 -3.10 -3.30
C ALA A 56 18.10 -3.48 -4.76
N LEU A 57 16.83 -3.62 -5.13
CA LEU A 57 16.40 -4.06 -6.46
C LEU A 57 16.68 -3.02 -7.55
N SER A 58 16.78 -3.50 -8.79
CA SER A 58 16.90 -2.69 -10.01
C SER A 58 15.89 -3.17 -11.07
N PRO A 59 14.59 -2.98 -10.85
CA PRO A 59 13.52 -3.59 -11.65
C PRO A 59 13.50 -3.13 -13.11
N ASN A 60 14.12 -2.00 -13.43
CA ASN A 60 14.22 -1.51 -14.81
C ASN A 60 15.25 -2.29 -15.65
N THR A 61 16.24 -2.91 -15.02
CA THR A 61 17.35 -3.57 -15.70
C THR A 61 17.43 -5.07 -15.44
N ASN A 62 16.69 -5.56 -14.45
CA ASN A 62 16.69 -6.94 -14.02
C ASN A 62 15.26 -7.49 -13.91
N ALA A 63 14.90 -8.40 -14.81
CA ALA A 63 13.58 -9.01 -14.82
C ALA A 63 13.26 -9.82 -13.54
N ALA A 64 14.27 -10.42 -12.90
CA ALA A 64 14.07 -11.14 -11.64
C ALA A 64 13.72 -10.18 -10.49
N ASP A 65 14.28 -8.97 -10.48
CA ASP A 65 13.96 -7.94 -9.50
C ASP A 65 12.53 -7.41 -9.70
N LEU A 66 12.12 -7.26 -10.95
CA LEU A 66 10.74 -6.91 -11.28
C LEU A 66 9.76 -8.01 -10.84
N GLN A 67 10.11 -9.28 -11.10
CA GLN A 67 9.31 -10.43 -10.68
C GLN A 67 9.19 -10.49 -9.15
N TYR A 68 10.27 -10.20 -8.42
CA TYR A 68 10.24 -10.13 -6.96
C TYR A 68 9.17 -9.14 -6.44
N LEU A 69 9.04 -7.96 -7.08
CA LEU A 69 7.99 -7.00 -6.72
C LEU A 69 6.59 -7.60 -6.91
N TYR A 70 6.35 -8.25 -8.05
CA TYR A 70 5.07 -8.90 -8.34
C TYR A 70 4.75 -10.08 -7.41
N ASP A 71 5.76 -10.79 -6.94
CA ASP A 71 5.58 -11.95 -6.05
C ASP A 71 5.23 -11.53 -4.61
N HIS A 72 5.71 -10.35 -4.18
CA HIS A 72 5.56 -9.92 -2.79
C HIS A 72 4.48 -8.86 -2.58
N ILE A 73 4.13 -8.11 -3.62
CA ILE A 73 3.19 -7.00 -3.57
C ILE A 73 2.07 -7.23 -4.58
N ASP A 74 0.83 -7.03 -4.15
CA ASP A 74 -0.28 -6.87 -5.06
C ASP A 74 -0.15 -5.49 -5.74
N VAL A 75 0.54 -5.49 -6.88
CA VAL A 75 0.93 -4.26 -7.58
C VAL A 75 -0.30 -3.47 -8.01
N ASP A 76 -1.35 -4.14 -8.50
CA ASP A 76 -2.58 -3.48 -8.92
C ASP A 76 -3.26 -2.77 -7.74
N ASN A 77 -3.47 -3.47 -6.63
CA ASN A 77 -4.01 -2.88 -5.41
C ASN A 77 -3.15 -1.72 -4.92
N TYR A 78 -1.81 -1.87 -4.96
CA TYR A 78 -0.90 -0.83 -4.51
C TYR A 78 -0.97 0.43 -5.38
N LEU A 79 -1.01 0.27 -6.70
CA LEU A 79 -1.07 1.40 -7.63
C LEU A 79 -2.40 2.15 -7.53
N ASP A 80 -3.52 1.43 -7.41
CA ASP A 80 -4.85 2.04 -7.23
C ASP A 80 -4.92 2.81 -5.92
N TRP A 81 -4.48 2.19 -4.82
CA TRP A 81 -4.40 2.84 -3.51
C TRP A 81 -3.54 4.10 -3.55
N PHE A 82 -2.37 4.02 -4.19
CA PHE A 82 -1.42 5.13 -4.23
C PHE A 82 -1.90 6.27 -5.13
N ALA A 83 -2.54 5.96 -6.26
CA ALA A 83 -3.12 6.94 -7.16
C ALA A 83 -4.22 7.76 -6.46
N ILE A 84 -5.11 7.09 -5.71
CA ILE A 84 -6.15 7.75 -4.91
C ILE A 84 -5.53 8.62 -3.81
N LYS A 85 -4.57 8.10 -3.06
CA LYS A 85 -3.85 8.88 -2.03
C LYS A 85 -3.17 10.12 -2.60
N MET A 86 -2.55 9.99 -3.76
CA MET A 86 -1.89 11.09 -4.45
C MET A 86 -2.89 12.13 -4.95
N PHE A 87 -4.01 11.70 -5.54
CA PHE A 87 -5.07 12.59 -6.01
C PHE A 87 -5.65 13.43 -4.87
N PHE A 88 -5.98 12.80 -3.76
CA PHE A 88 -6.50 13.51 -2.59
C PHE A 88 -5.43 14.31 -1.83
N GLY A 89 -4.15 14.07 -2.08
CA GLY A 89 -3.07 14.71 -1.32
C GLY A 89 -3.07 14.30 0.15
N ASP A 90 -3.65 13.14 0.48
CA ASP A 90 -3.72 12.65 1.85
C ASP A 90 -2.34 12.23 2.35
N SER A 91 -1.78 13.05 3.23
CA SER A 91 -0.46 12.85 3.82
C SER A 91 -0.50 12.31 5.25
N ASP A 92 -1.67 11.90 5.75
CA ASP A 92 -1.80 11.37 7.10
C ASP A 92 -1.20 9.94 7.17
N PRO A 93 -0.07 9.75 7.91
CA PRO A 93 0.52 8.44 8.09
C PRO A 93 -0.38 7.49 8.88
N GLY A 94 -1.30 8.03 9.68
CA GLY A 94 -2.30 7.26 10.41
C GLY A 94 -3.27 6.52 9.50
N ASN A 95 -3.42 6.99 8.27
CA ASN A 95 -4.33 6.46 7.25
C ASN A 95 -3.62 5.52 6.26
N ILE A 96 -2.54 4.88 6.67
CA ILE A 96 -1.80 3.89 5.88
C ILE A 96 -1.85 2.55 6.58
N MET A 97 -2.47 1.57 5.94
CA MET A 97 -2.48 0.20 6.42
C MET A 97 -2.03 -0.77 5.34
N PHE A 98 -1.21 -1.71 5.75
CA PHE A 98 -0.80 -2.85 4.94
C PHE A 98 -1.31 -4.12 5.60
N TYR A 99 -1.70 -5.10 4.79
CA TYR A 99 -2.05 -6.41 5.30
C TYR A 99 -1.55 -7.50 4.36
N LYS A 100 -1.40 -8.70 4.91
CA LYS A 100 -1.06 -9.90 4.18
C LYS A 100 -1.83 -11.07 4.77
N LEU A 101 -2.54 -11.81 3.95
CA LEU A 101 -3.14 -13.09 4.35
C LEU A 101 -2.03 -14.12 4.61
N PRO A 102 -2.28 -15.16 5.41
CA PRO A 102 -1.34 -16.26 5.57
C PRO A 102 -1.15 -17.01 4.25
N GLY A 103 0.00 -17.67 4.11
CA GLY A 103 0.37 -18.45 2.93
C GLY A 103 1.52 -17.84 2.16
N GLU A 104 2.28 -18.69 1.46
CA GLU A 104 3.47 -18.32 0.72
C GLU A 104 3.13 -17.45 -0.50
N GLU A 105 2.08 -17.82 -1.23
CA GLU A 105 1.60 -17.09 -2.43
C GLU A 105 0.89 -15.76 -2.11
N SER A 106 0.65 -15.49 -0.84
CA SER A 106 -0.03 -14.27 -0.42
C SER A 106 0.87 -13.05 -0.59
N LYS A 107 0.29 -11.94 -1.06
CA LYS A 107 0.99 -10.67 -1.31
C LYS A 107 0.59 -9.60 -0.30
N TRP A 108 1.46 -8.64 -0.10
CA TRP A 108 1.13 -7.44 0.66
C TRP A 108 0.16 -6.57 -0.12
N LYS A 109 -0.90 -6.15 0.54
CA LYS A 109 -1.94 -5.26 0.03
C LYS A 109 -2.09 -4.03 0.91
N CYS A 110 -2.62 -2.96 0.32
CA CYS A 110 -3.00 -1.74 1.01
C CYS A 110 -4.51 -1.70 1.24
N LEU A 111 -4.92 -1.22 2.40
CA LEU A 111 -6.31 -0.91 2.68
C LEU A 111 -6.55 0.59 2.48
N LEU A 112 -7.51 0.95 1.60
CA LEU A 112 -7.92 2.33 1.42
C LEU A 112 -8.98 2.69 2.46
N PHE A 113 -8.70 3.73 3.23
CA PHE A 113 -9.65 4.25 4.22
C PHE A 113 -9.28 5.68 4.62
N ASP A 114 -10.24 6.40 5.20
CA ASP A 114 -10.08 7.66 5.92
C ASP A 114 -9.33 8.73 5.09
N LEU A 115 -9.99 9.20 4.03
CA LEU A 115 -9.47 10.26 3.16
C LEU A 115 -9.92 11.66 3.61
N ASP A 116 -10.40 11.81 4.85
CA ASP A 116 -10.94 13.07 5.36
C ASP A 116 -9.87 14.18 5.48
N TYR A 117 -8.60 13.80 5.55
CA TYR A 117 -7.46 14.73 5.50
C TYR A 117 -7.04 15.06 4.06
N GLY A 118 -7.71 14.46 3.08
CA GLY A 118 -7.50 14.74 1.67
C GLY A 118 -8.01 16.13 1.28
N LEU A 119 -7.36 16.73 0.26
CA LEU A 119 -7.68 18.07 -0.25
C LEU A 119 -7.56 19.19 0.78
N PHE A 120 -6.97 18.94 1.94
CA PHE A 120 -6.78 19.92 3.01
C PHE A 120 -5.93 21.11 2.56
N SER A 121 -5.02 20.91 1.63
CA SER A 121 -4.20 21.97 1.06
C SER A 121 -4.09 21.83 -0.46
N ALA A 122 -4.80 22.65 -1.19
CA ALA A 122 -4.71 22.73 -2.65
C ALA A 122 -3.31 23.10 -3.18
N LYS A 123 -2.43 23.59 -2.31
CA LYS A 123 -1.04 23.94 -2.64
C LYS A 123 -0.06 22.79 -2.37
N PHE A 124 -0.52 21.69 -1.81
CA PHE A 124 0.35 20.55 -1.51
C PHE A 124 0.73 19.82 -2.79
N ASN A 125 2.01 19.85 -3.13
CA ASN A 125 2.55 19.07 -4.24
C ASN A 125 2.75 17.62 -3.79
N SER A 126 1.66 16.86 -3.79
CA SER A 126 1.67 15.45 -3.36
C SER A 126 2.58 14.58 -4.22
N PRO A 127 2.58 14.63 -5.56
CA PRO A 127 3.48 13.83 -6.39
C PRO A 127 4.95 14.02 -6.00
N TRP A 128 5.37 15.26 -5.82
CA TRP A 128 6.74 15.56 -5.42
C TRP A 128 7.09 15.04 -4.03
N SER A 129 6.17 15.18 -3.08
CA SER A 129 6.38 14.68 -1.71
C SER A 129 6.50 13.16 -1.66
N TYR A 130 5.73 12.46 -2.48
CA TYR A 130 5.74 11.00 -2.53
C TYR A 130 6.96 10.43 -3.25
N LEU A 131 7.53 11.14 -4.20
CA LEU A 131 8.74 10.72 -4.93
C LEU A 131 10.03 10.91 -4.13
N LYS A 132 10.02 11.74 -3.09
CA LYS A 132 11.22 11.95 -2.27
C LYS A 132 11.62 10.71 -1.49
N LYS A 133 12.92 10.44 -1.41
CA LYS A 133 13.50 9.32 -0.63
C LYS A 133 13.09 9.33 0.86
N GLN A 134 12.68 10.48 1.38
CA GLN A 134 12.35 10.66 2.79
C GLN A 134 10.91 10.23 3.17
N GLY A 135 10.14 9.70 2.22
CA GLY A 135 8.82 9.15 2.52
C GLY A 135 7.66 10.11 2.38
N MET A 136 6.47 9.61 2.67
CA MET A 136 5.21 10.33 2.59
C MET A 136 4.88 11.02 3.90
N GLY A 137 4.25 12.20 3.78
CA GLY A 137 3.70 12.94 4.91
C GLY A 137 4.72 13.50 5.88
N GLN A 138 4.22 14.03 6.98
CA GLN A 138 5.04 14.70 7.99
C GLN A 138 5.96 13.75 8.77
N GLN A 139 5.64 12.46 8.83
CA GLN A 139 6.37 11.46 9.60
C GLN A 139 7.35 10.61 8.78
N LYS A 140 7.67 11.02 7.56
CA LYS A 140 8.71 10.37 6.73
C LYS A 140 8.51 8.86 6.56
N ILE A 141 7.31 8.43 6.18
CA ILE A 141 7.02 7.02 5.89
C ILE A 141 7.89 6.56 4.75
N ASN A 142 8.49 5.39 4.90
CA ASN A 142 9.32 4.81 3.87
C ASN A 142 8.48 4.48 2.62
N ASN A 143 8.75 5.17 1.52
CA ASN A 143 8.09 4.98 0.23
C ASN A 143 8.92 4.15 -0.75
N VAL A 144 9.81 3.29 -0.26
CA VAL A 144 10.70 2.47 -1.10
C VAL A 144 9.93 1.65 -2.13
N ILE A 145 8.78 1.09 -1.75
CA ILE A 145 7.93 0.32 -2.67
C ILE A 145 7.56 1.18 -3.87
N PHE A 146 6.96 2.36 -3.64
CA PHE A 146 6.54 3.26 -4.72
C PHE A 146 7.71 3.66 -5.62
N ARG A 147 8.83 4.05 -5.04
CA ARG A 147 10.01 4.47 -5.82
C ARG A 147 10.53 3.34 -6.71
N LYS A 148 10.58 2.12 -6.16
CA LYS A 148 11.05 0.95 -6.90
C LYS A 148 10.07 0.48 -7.99
N LEU A 149 8.79 0.54 -7.73
CA LEU A 149 7.78 0.32 -8.75
C LEU A 149 7.89 1.34 -9.90
N MET A 150 8.15 2.61 -9.59
CA MET A 150 8.32 3.67 -10.60
C MET A 150 9.64 3.59 -11.38
N GLU A 151 10.61 2.78 -10.98
CA GLU A 151 11.78 2.49 -11.79
C GLU A 151 11.42 1.60 -13.01
N SER A 152 10.40 0.74 -12.93
CA SER A 152 9.91 -0.04 -14.07
C SER A 152 9.06 0.84 -15.00
N ASP A 153 9.42 0.88 -16.28
CA ASP A 153 8.68 1.62 -17.31
C ASP A 153 7.24 1.09 -17.44
N GLU A 154 7.07 -0.23 -17.44
CA GLU A 154 5.77 -0.89 -17.53
C GLU A 154 4.85 -0.49 -16.35
N ILE A 155 5.34 -0.57 -15.13
CA ILE A 155 4.54 -0.25 -13.93
C ILE A 155 4.25 1.26 -13.88
N ARG A 156 5.22 2.09 -14.28
CA ARG A 156 5.03 3.53 -14.35
C ARG A 156 3.92 3.93 -15.35
N ASP A 157 3.88 3.29 -16.51
CA ASP A 157 2.84 3.53 -17.50
C ASP A 157 1.45 3.08 -16.99
N GLN A 158 1.38 1.95 -16.30
CA GLN A 158 0.15 1.51 -15.61
C GLN A 158 -0.30 2.54 -14.57
N PHE A 159 0.62 3.08 -13.77
CA PHE A 159 0.30 4.09 -12.77
C PHE A 159 -0.19 5.39 -13.39
N LEU A 160 0.47 5.89 -14.43
CA LEU A 160 0.07 7.10 -15.16
C LEU A 160 -1.30 6.93 -15.82
N THR A 161 -1.61 5.75 -16.34
CA THR A 161 -2.93 5.42 -16.88
C THR A 161 -4.01 5.54 -15.81
N ARG A 162 -3.79 4.99 -14.61
CA ARG A 162 -4.73 5.09 -13.49
C ARG A 162 -4.97 6.55 -13.08
N LEU A 163 -3.91 7.33 -12.96
CA LEU A 163 -4.04 8.77 -12.71
C LEU A 163 -4.84 9.48 -13.78
N GLY A 164 -4.58 9.17 -15.06
CA GLY A 164 -5.32 9.73 -16.18
C GLY A 164 -6.83 9.48 -16.07
N VAL A 165 -7.23 8.27 -15.69
CA VAL A 165 -8.65 7.92 -15.48
C VAL A 165 -9.25 8.76 -14.33
N ILE A 166 -8.54 8.88 -13.20
CA ILE A 166 -9.03 9.66 -12.04
C ILE A 166 -9.23 11.15 -12.41
N PHE A 167 -8.34 11.72 -13.23
CA PHE A 167 -8.45 13.14 -13.64
C PHE A 167 -9.47 13.41 -14.74
N GLN A 168 -9.98 12.37 -15.41
CA GLN A 168 -10.99 12.51 -16.48
C GLN A 168 -12.44 12.38 -15.98
N THR A 169 -12.64 11.91 -14.76
CA THR A 169 -13.94 11.77 -14.09
C THR A 169 -14.28 12.98 -13.25
#